data_c6c1ca161eefc56d72a3448aedc309d1
#
_entry.id   c6c1ca161eefc56d72a3448aedc309d1
#
_cell.length_a   1.000
_cell.length_b   1.000
_cell.length_c   1.000
_cell.angle_alpha   90.00
_cell.angle_beta   90.00
_cell.angle_gamma   90.00
#
_symmetry.space_group_name_H-M   'P 1'
#
loop_
_entity.id
_entity.type
_entity.pdbx_description
1 polymer ?
#
loop_
_entity_poly.entity_id
_entity_poly.type
_entity_poly.pdbx_seq_one_letter_code
_entity_poly.pdbx_strand_id
1 'polypeptide(L)'
;MKNNHTKSSNIILTIILVVTVLFSAVYGTQWARAVEFNIPIVIEATSAQSNEEVVEELPEDFVDTRDRKELQSLLEECDSLMEAAHQMADAARALGYDESHEVIVLAKQEYADANYLKDLYQQVYDEVNAVWEQRSTEYPTATYVWLYLDDLGMSDAVKAGILGNMMVECGGNTLSLESEIYSSAGYYGLCQWSIGYQANMSGKDLESQCEFLANTIARELNTYGHLYKRGFDYSSFMSLTNEKEAALAFARAYERCGFFSYGMRRACATTAYNYFCG
;
A
#
# COMPACT_ATOMS: atom_id res chain seq x y z
N MET A 1 24.86 47.57 32.37
CA MET A 1 24.90 46.38 31.49
C MET A 1 23.97 45.31 32.06
N LYS A 2 22.67 45.39 31.83
CA LYS A 2 21.67 44.37 32.15
C LYS A 2 20.51 44.59 31.17
N ASN A 3 20.38 43.83 30.09
CA ASN A 3 19.13 43.66 29.33
C ASN A 3 19.27 42.82 28.02
N ASN A 4 20.44 42.19 27.75
CA ASN A 4 20.55 41.42 26.48
C ASN A 4 20.23 39.92 26.64
N HIS A 5 20.27 39.36 27.85
CA HIS A 5 19.96 37.91 28.04
C HIS A 5 18.47 37.57 27.95
N THR A 6 17.57 38.47 28.35
CA THR A 6 16.12 38.22 28.30
C THR A 6 15.53 38.29 26.89
N LYS A 7 16.13 39.06 25.98
CA LYS A 7 15.69 39.11 24.57
C LYS A 7 16.04 37.82 23.80
N SER A 8 17.25 37.29 24.06
CA SER A 8 17.71 36.06 23.40
C SER A 8 16.85 34.85 23.79
N SER A 9 16.54 34.68 25.09
CA SER A 9 15.70 33.57 25.57
C SER A 9 14.27 33.61 25.02
N ASN A 10 13.68 34.80 24.86
CA ASN A 10 12.33 34.94 24.32
C ASN A 10 12.28 34.64 22.80
N ILE A 11 13.35 34.94 22.05
CA ILE A 11 13.44 34.62 20.63
C ILE A 11 13.59 33.11 20.45
N ILE A 12 14.43 32.45 21.23
CA ILE A 12 14.60 30.99 21.19
C ILE A 12 13.30 30.27 21.53
N LEU A 13 12.61 30.71 22.59
CA LEU A 13 11.32 30.13 22.98
C LEU A 13 10.23 30.34 21.90
N THR A 14 10.26 31.48 21.20
CA THR A 14 9.31 31.76 20.10
C THR A 14 9.62 30.94 18.87
N ILE A 15 10.88 30.69 18.55
CA ILE A 15 11.29 29.85 17.40
C ILE A 15 10.94 28.40 17.68
N ILE A 16 11.22 27.87 18.87
CA ILE A 16 10.82 26.50 19.26
C ILE A 16 9.29 26.36 19.21
N LEU A 17 8.54 27.35 19.70
CA LEU A 17 7.08 27.32 19.67
C LEU A 17 6.53 27.38 18.23
N VAL A 18 7.11 28.18 17.34
CA VAL A 18 6.71 28.31 15.93
C VAL A 18 7.05 27.03 15.16
N VAL A 19 8.22 26.43 15.38
CA VAL A 19 8.62 25.16 14.78
C VAL A 19 7.70 24.04 15.27
N THR A 20 7.42 23.95 16.58
CA THR A 20 6.52 22.96 17.16
C THR A 20 5.08 23.12 16.65
N VAL A 21 4.59 24.36 16.50
CA VAL A 21 3.23 24.64 15.97
C VAL A 21 3.13 24.36 14.46
N LEU A 22 4.16 24.68 13.68
CA LEU A 22 4.21 24.36 12.26
C LEU A 22 4.33 22.86 12.03
N PHE A 23 5.13 22.15 12.81
CA PHE A 23 5.21 20.68 12.78
C PHE A 23 3.90 20.02 13.22
N SER A 24 3.28 20.47 14.29
CA SER A 24 1.99 19.93 14.75
C SER A 24 0.85 20.16 13.76
N ALA A 25 0.91 21.25 12.99
CA ALA A 25 -0.09 21.56 11.97
C ALA A 25 0.07 20.75 10.68
N VAL A 26 1.29 20.32 10.36
CA VAL A 26 1.61 19.58 9.13
C VAL A 26 1.58 18.05 9.36
N TYR A 27 2.02 17.56 10.52
CA TYR A 27 2.29 16.14 10.75
C TYR A 27 1.43 15.47 11.83
N GLY A 28 0.47 16.16 12.43
CA GLY A 28 -0.48 15.54 13.37
C GLY A 28 0.13 15.14 14.72
N THR A 29 -0.69 14.49 15.55
CA THR A 29 -0.45 14.26 16.99
C THR A 29 0.57 13.17 17.34
N GLN A 30 1.23 12.53 16.41
CA GLN A 30 2.24 11.49 16.71
C GLN A 30 3.55 12.06 17.26
N TRP A 31 3.95 13.24 16.82
CA TRP A 31 5.18 13.92 17.29
C TRP A 31 5.11 14.48 18.72
N ALA A 32 3.92 14.72 19.25
CA ALA A 32 3.77 15.20 20.64
C ALA A 32 4.20 14.15 21.69
N ARG A 33 4.43 12.91 21.32
CA ARG A 33 4.91 11.83 22.21
C ARG A 33 6.43 11.66 22.24
N ALA A 34 7.14 12.12 21.20
CA ALA A 34 8.59 11.98 21.09
C ALA A 34 9.38 12.98 21.96
N VAL A 35 8.77 14.08 22.37
CA VAL A 35 9.44 15.15 23.17
C VAL A 35 9.51 14.84 24.68
N GLU A 36 8.90 13.77 25.17
CA GLU A 36 8.89 13.40 26.59
C GLU A 36 10.00 12.41 27.02
N PHE A 37 10.85 11.94 26.12
CA PHE A 37 11.92 11.00 26.48
C PHE A 37 13.23 11.69 26.85
N ASN A 38 13.44 11.79 28.16
CA ASN A 38 14.69 12.17 28.79
C ASN A 38 15.63 10.96 28.78
N ILE A 39 16.50 10.80 27.78
CA ILE A 39 17.47 9.71 27.71
C ILE A 39 18.83 10.24 28.20
N PRO A 40 19.41 9.69 29.27
CA PRO A 40 20.79 9.99 29.63
C PRO A 40 21.73 9.21 28.71
N ILE A 41 22.49 9.93 27.88
CA ILE A 41 23.54 9.34 27.05
C ILE A 41 24.71 8.94 27.95
N VAL A 42 24.93 7.66 28.12
CA VAL A 42 26.18 7.11 28.65
C VAL A 42 26.93 6.45 27.50
N ILE A 43 27.96 7.12 26.99
CA ILE A 43 28.89 6.52 26.03
C ILE A 43 30.00 5.83 26.86
N GLU A 44 29.94 4.52 26.98
CA GLU A 44 31.11 3.72 27.36
C GLU A 44 31.62 2.94 26.16
N ALA A 45 32.77 3.39 25.65
CA ALA A 45 33.50 2.63 24.65
C ALA A 45 34.25 1.47 25.35
N THR A 46 33.85 0.24 25.10
CA THR A 46 34.66 -0.93 25.45
C THR A 46 34.85 -1.85 24.24
N SER A 47 36.08 -1.88 23.78
CA SER A 47 36.59 -2.84 22.80
C SER A 47 36.62 -4.25 23.38
N ALA A 48 35.86 -5.19 22.83
CA ALA A 48 36.14 -6.61 22.90
C ALA A 48 35.56 -7.31 21.67
N GLN A 49 36.45 -7.86 20.86
CA GLN A 49 36.11 -8.77 19.76
C GLN A 49 35.51 -10.05 20.32
N SER A 50 34.25 -10.31 20.02
CA SER A 50 33.70 -11.66 19.99
C SER A 50 32.89 -11.78 18.70
N ASN A 51 33.17 -12.84 17.93
CA ASN A 51 32.39 -13.21 16.74
C ASN A 51 31.03 -13.77 17.22
N GLU A 52 30.13 -12.88 17.62
CA GLU A 52 28.71 -13.15 17.70
C GLU A 52 28.09 -12.47 16.47
N GLU A 53 27.26 -13.21 15.78
CA GLU A 53 26.39 -12.71 14.73
C GLU A 53 25.60 -11.54 15.35
N VAL A 54 26.00 -10.32 15.02
CA VAL A 54 25.30 -9.11 15.51
C VAL A 54 23.97 -9.15 14.79
N VAL A 55 22.93 -9.60 15.46
CA VAL A 55 21.56 -9.35 15.06
C VAL A 55 21.39 -7.84 15.22
N GLU A 56 21.49 -7.11 14.12
CA GLU A 56 21.25 -5.67 14.10
C GLU A 56 19.76 -5.49 14.47
N GLU A 57 19.50 -4.98 15.68
CA GLU A 57 18.13 -4.69 16.10
C GLU A 57 17.59 -3.59 15.20
N LEU A 58 16.43 -3.86 14.60
CA LEU A 58 15.72 -2.86 13.79
C LEU A 58 15.35 -1.65 14.68
N PRO A 59 15.36 -0.42 14.13
CA PRO A 59 14.92 0.77 14.86
C PRO A 59 13.52 0.59 15.44
N GLU A 60 13.26 1.21 16.61
CA GLU A 60 11.92 1.15 17.24
C GLU A 60 10.81 1.73 16.33
N ASP A 61 11.16 2.68 15.46
CA ASP A 61 10.25 3.32 14.52
C ASP A 61 10.09 2.54 13.20
N PHE A 62 10.78 1.41 13.02
CA PHE A 62 10.67 0.61 11.80
C PHE A 62 9.32 -0.11 11.74
N VAL A 63 8.54 0.19 10.69
CA VAL A 63 7.27 -0.50 10.40
C VAL A 63 7.56 -1.69 9.48
N ASP A 64 7.37 -2.90 10.00
CA ASP A 64 7.51 -4.13 9.21
C ASP A 64 6.26 -4.35 8.35
N THR A 65 6.31 -3.85 7.13
CA THR A 65 5.23 -3.98 6.14
C THR A 65 5.76 -4.52 4.82
N ARG A 66 4.91 -5.25 4.09
CA ARG A 66 5.15 -5.74 2.73
C ARG A 66 4.14 -5.13 1.73
N ASP A 67 3.32 -4.20 2.17
CA ASP A 67 2.42 -3.45 1.30
C ASP A 67 3.19 -2.38 0.52
N ARG A 68 3.14 -2.44 -0.83
CA ARG A 68 3.89 -1.53 -1.70
C ARG A 68 3.51 -0.07 -1.54
N LYS A 69 2.22 0.22 -1.31
CA LYS A 69 1.73 1.60 -1.18
C LYS A 69 2.15 2.17 0.17
N GLU A 70 2.07 1.33 1.22
CA GLU A 70 2.54 1.71 2.55
C GLU A 70 4.04 1.94 2.55
N LEU A 71 4.85 1.05 1.93
CA LEU A 71 6.30 1.24 1.78
C LEU A 71 6.63 2.51 1.00
N GLN A 72 5.92 2.80 -0.09
CA GLN A 72 6.12 4.04 -0.83
C GLN A 72 5.80 5.27 0.01
N SER A 73 4.73 5.24 0.80
CA SER A 73 4.37 6.32 1.73
C SER A 73 5.43 6.54 2.80
N LEU A 74 5.99 5.45 3.35
CA LEU A 74 7.07 5.51 4.33
C LEU A 74 8.37 6.10 3.75
N LEU A 75 8.71 5.75 2.50
CA LEU A 75 9.83 6.35 1.79
C LEU A 75 9.64 7.86 1.57
N GLU A 76 8.46 8.31 1.19
CA GLU A 76 8.10 9.72 1.02
C GLU A 76 8.13 10.47 2.37
N GLU A 77 7.74 9.81 3.46
CA GLU A 77 7.83 10.35 4.82
C GLU A 77 9.29 10.54 5.24
N CYS A 78 10.17 9.56 5.00
CA CYS A 78 11.60 9.68 5.26
C CYS A 78 12.22 10.86 4.49
N ASP A 79 11.88 11.04 3.21
CA ASP A 79 12.35 12.19 2.42
C ASP A 79 11.88 13.52 3.01
N SER A 80 10.65 13.58 3.47
CA SER A 80 10.10 14.78 4.11
C SER A 80 10.79 15.12 5.43
N LEU A 81 11.14 14.11 6.24
CA LEU A 81 11.89 14.28 7.49
C LEU A 81 13.32 14.75 7.22
N MET A 82 14.00 14.17 6.23
CA MET A 82 15.35 14.59 5.82
C MET A 82 15.36 16.05 5.36
N GLU A 83 14.40 16.47 4.55
CA GLU A 83 14.28 17.85 4.09
C GLU A 83 14.01 18.82 5.26
N ALA A 84 13.12 18.46 6.18
CA ALA A 84 12.83 19.25 7.37
C ALA A 84 14.05 19.40 8.28
N ALA A 85 14.81 18.34 8.49
CA ALA A 85 16.06 18.37 9.25
C ALA A 85 17.11 19.29 8.58
N HIS A 86 17.22 19.22 7.26
CA HIS A 86 18.10 20.10 6.49
C HIS A 86 17.73 21.57 6.65
N GLN A 87 16.44 21.91 6.49
CA GLN A 87 15.93 23.27 6.66
C GLN A 87 16.14 23.80 8.10
N MET A 88 16.00 22.95 9.11
CA MET A 88 16.26 23.31 10.51
C MET A 88 17.72 23.67 10.74
N ALA A 89 18.65 22.87 10.19
CA ALA A 89 20.09 23.16 10.28
C ALA A 89 20.45 24.48 9.56
N ASP A 90 19.90 24.71 8.38
CA ASP A 90 20.16 25.95 7.60
C ASP A 90 19.59 27.20 8.29
N ALA A 91 18.40 27.12 8.86
CA ALA A 91 17.82 28.20 9.64
C ALA A 91 18.69 28.55 10.87
N ALA A 92 19.21 27.52 11.56
CA ALA A 92 20.12 27.73 12.67
C ALA A 92 21.44 28.40 12.25
N ARG A 93 22.04 27.97 11.13
CA ARG A 93 23.22 28.61 10.54
C ARG A 93 22.96 30.08 10.15
N ALA A 94 21.80 30.37 9.57
CA ALA A 94 21.41 31.73 9.20
C ALA A 94 21.26 32.65 10.41
N LEU A 95 20.95 32.09 11.59
CA LEU A 95 20.94 32.82 12.88
C LEU A 95 22.34 33.00 13.51
N GLY A 96 23.39 32.47 12.86
CA GLY A 96 24.78 32.60 13.31
C GLY A 96 25.22 31.52 14.32
N TYR A 97 24.46 30.42 14.45
CA TYR A 97 24.89 29.31 15.25
C TYR A 97 25.97 28.49 14.53
N ASP A 98 26.96 28.02 15.29
CA ASP A 98 28.02 27.17 14.77
C ASP A 98 27.57 25.70 14.69
N GLU A 99 28.39 24.86 14.05
CA GLU A 99 28.07 23.43 13.79
C GLU A 99 27.99 22.57 15.07
N SER A 100 28.44 23.08 16.22
CA SER A 100 28.37 22.43 17.54
C SER A 100 27.10 22.80 18.32
N HIS A 101 26.30 23.74 17.80
CA HIS A 101 25.06 24.13 18.45
C HIS A 101 24.04 22.99 18.47
N GLU A 102 23.40 22.79 19.62
CA GLU A 102 22.51 21.66 19.85
C GLU A 102 21.41 21.46 18.77
N VAL A 103 20.86 22.55 18.23
CA VAL A 103 19.87 22.51 17.16
C VAL A 103 20.43 21.91 15.87
N ILE A 104 21.68 22.27 15.52
CA ILE A 104 22.34 21.74 14.32
C ILE A 104 22.74 20.28 14.53
N VAL A 105 23.20 19.93 15.74
CA VAL A 105 23.55 18.54 16.10
C VAL A 105 22.30 17.67 16.04
N LEU A 106 21.18 18.11 16.62
CA LEU A 106 19.90 17.42 16.56
C LEU A 106 19.41 17.24 15.11
N ALA A 107 19.43 18.30 14.31
CA ALA A 107 19.03 18.22 12.91
C ALA A 107 19.88 17.21 12.10
N LYS A 108 21.18 17.13 12.37
CA LYS A 108 22.04 16.12 11.75
C LYS A 108 21.69 14.70 12.18
N GLN A 109 21.33 14.51 13.45
CA GLN A 109 20.90 13.21 13.96
C GLN A 109 19.58 12.78 13.31
N GLU A 110 18.58 13.66 13.32
CA GLU A 110 17.27 13.40 12.67
C GLU A 110 17.44 13.05 11.19
N TYR A 111 18.32 13.76 10.48
CA TYR A 111 18.64 13.45 9.09
C TYR A 111 19.25 12.05 8.95
N ALA A 112 20.19 11.69 9.81
CA ALA A 112 20.86 10.40 9.76
C ALA A 112 19.89 9.24 10.07
N ASP A 113 19.01 9.42 11.06
CA ASP A 113 18.01 8.43 11.45
C ASP A 113 16.97 8.22 10.34
N ALA A 114 16.46 9.31 9.76
CA ALA A 114 15.54 9.25 8.63
C ALA A 114 16.19 8.61 7.38
N ASN A 115 17.46 8.90 7.11
CA ASN A 115 18.20 8.28 6.01
C ASN A 115 18.40 6.77 6.22
N TYR A 116 18.71 6.35 7.44
CA TYR A 116 18.85 4.94 7.79
C TYR A 116 17.52 4.18 7.62
N LEU A 117 16.41 4.74 8.12
CA LEU A 117 15.07 4.17 7.91
C LEU A 117 14.73 4.08 6.42
N LYS A 118 15.05 5.12 5.65
CA LYS A 118 14.85 5.12 4.19
C LYS A 118 15.59 3.99 3.51
N ASP A 119 16.85 3.75 3.86
CA ASP A 119 17.64 2.66 3.29
C ASP A 119 17.02 1.29 3.60
N LEU A 120 16.51 1.08 4.82
CA LEU A 120 15.80 -0.14 5.20
C LEU A 120 14.50 -0.32 4.41
N TYR A 121 13.65 0.72 4.33
CA TYR A 121 12.40 0.66 3.55
C TYR A 121 12.67 0.46 2.06
N GLN A 122 13.74 1.06 1.51
CA GLN A 122 14.12 0.86 0.11
C GLN A 122 14.49 -0.60 -0.18
N GLN A 123 15.23 -1.26 0.72
CA GLN A 123 15.56 -2.67 0.57
C GLN A 123 14.30 -3.54 0.55
N VAL A 124 13.37 -3.33 1.50
CA VAL A 124 12.09 -4.06 1.53
C VAL A 124 11.26 -3.78 0.29
N TYR A 125 11.21 -2.53 -0.16
CA TYR A 125 10.48 -2.12 -1.36
C TYR A 125 11.04 -2.81 -2.61
N ASP A 126 12.36 -2.89 -2.74
CA ASP A 126 13.01 -3.54 -3.88
C ASP A 126 12.74 -5.06 -3.90
N GLU A 127 12.77 -5.72 -2.74
CA GLU A 127 12.38 -7.15 -2.61
C GLU A 127 10.93 -7.37 -3.02
N VAL A 128 10.01 -6.55 -2.54
CA VAL A 128 8.58 -6.63 -2.87
C VAL A 128 8.36 -6.37 -4.36
N ASN A 129 9.03 -5.37 -4.94
CA ASN A 129 8.94 -5.08 -6.36
C ASN A 129 9.47 -6.22 -7.22
N ALA A 130 10.57 -6.86 -6.85
CA ALA A 130 11.10 -8.01 -7.59
C ALA A 130 10.08 -9.15 -7.68
N VAL A 131 9.31 -9.41 -6.62
CA VAL A 131 8.20 -10.38 -6.63
C VAL A 131 7.11 -9.96 -7.62
N TRP A 132 6.73 -8.67 -7.63
CA TRP A 132 5.71 -8.17 -8.56
C TRP A 132 6.17 -8.16 -10.01
N GLU A 133 7.44 -7.88 -10.29
CA GLU A 133 8.04 -8.00 -11.64
C GLU A 133 8.03 -9.46 -12.12
N GLN A 134 8.36 -10.40 -11.24
CA GLN A 134 8.26 -11.82 -11.55
C GLN A 134 6.81 -12.21 -11.88
N ARG A 135 5.84 -11.83 -11.05
CA ARG A 135 4.40 -12.09 -11.26
C ARG A 135 3.91 -11.49 -12.57
N SER A 136 4.34 -10.27 -12.89
CA SER A 136 3.99 -9.59 -14.14
C SER A 136 4.59 -10.26 -15.36
N THR A 137 5.73 -10.94 -15.22
CA THR A 137 6.35 -11.72 -16.29
C THR A 137 5.65 -13.07 -16.50
N GLU A 138 5.30 -13.73 -15.38
CA GLU A 138 4.68 -15.07 -15.43
C GLU A 138 3.20 -15.02 -15.83
N TYR A 139 2.42 -14.10 -15.25
CA TYR A 139 1.00 -13.94 -15.53
C TYR A 139 0.62 -12.45 -15.70
N PRO A 140 1.02 -11.82 -16.81
CA PRO A 140 0.89 -10.37 -17.01
C PRO A 140 -0.55 -9.87 -16.85
N THR A 141 -1.50 -10.53 -17.49
CA THR A 141 -2.92 -10.13 -17.44
C THR A 141 -3.50 -10.29 -16.02
N ALA A 142 -3.25 -11.41 -15.35
CA ALA A 142 -3.76 -11.66 -14.01
C ALA A 142 -3.14 -10.68 -12.99
N THR A 143 -1.84 -10.39 -13.13
CA THR A 143 -1.14 -9.42 -12.28
C THR A 143 -1.68 -8.00 -12.49
N TYR A 144 -1.91 -7.60 -13.74
CA TYR A 144 -2.53 -6.31 -14.04
C TYR A 144 -3.92 -6.18 -13.40
N VAL A 145 -4.78 -7.20 -13.58
CA VAL A 145 -6.12 -7.22 -12.98
C VAL A 145 -6.04 -7.16 -11.45
N TRP A 146 -5.15 -7.92 -10.84
CA TRP A 146 -4.97 -7.91 -9.38
C TRP A 146 -4.62 -6.52 -8.85
N LEU A 147 -3.62 -5.86 -9.46
CA LEU A 147 -3.20 -4.51 -9.08
C LEU A 147 -4.28 -3.47 -9.33
N TYR A 148 -5.01 -3.58 -10.45
CA TYR A 148 -6.14 -2.71 -10.74
C TYR A 148 -7.25 -2.80 -9.70
N LEU A 149 -7.60 -4.02 -9.27
CA LEU A 149 -8.60 -4.25 -8.21
C LEU A 149 -8.10 -3.79 -6.83
N ASP A 150 -6.78 -3.85 -6.60
CA ASP A 150 -6.14 -3.31 -5.41
C ASP A 150 -6.27 -1.78 -5.34
N ASP A 151 -6.09 -1.08 -6.45
CA ASP A 151 -6.29 0.37 -6.56
C ASP A 151 -7.75 0.79 -6.30
N LEU A 152 -8.72 -0.12 -6.50
CA LEU A 152 -10.12 0.08 -6.11
C LEU A 152 -10.40 -0.19 -4.62
N GLY A 153 -9.39 -0.51 -3.82
CA GLY A 153 -9.51 -0.82 -2.40
C GLY A 153 -10.17 -2.17 -2.08
N MET A 154 -10.12 -3.12 -3.00
CA MET A 154 -10.66 -4.46 -2.79
C MET A 154 -9.73 -5.31 -1.94
N SER A 155 -10.28 -6.04 -0.96
CA SER A 155 -9.50 -6.99 -0.16
C SER A 155 -8.95 -8.13 -1.01
N ASP A 156 -7.88 -8.77 -0.55
CA ASP A 156 -7.26 -9.91 -1.24
C ASP A 156 -8.27 -11.05 -1.51
N ALA A 157 -9.18 -11.28 -0.57
CA ALA A 157 -10.23 -12.28 -0.74
C ALA A 157 -11.19 -11.93 -1.89
N VAL A 158 -11.55 -10.65 -2.01
CA VAL A 158 -12.43 -10.16 -3.09
C VAL A 158 -11.72 -10.20 -4.43
N LYS A 159 -10.46 -9.72 -4.50
CA LYS A 159 -9.61 -9.80 -5.71
C LYS A 159 -9.47 -11.23 -6.20
N ALA A 160 -9.14 -12.15 -5.30
CA ALA A 160 -9.01 -13.58 -5.63
C ALA A 160 -10.33 -14.18 -6.09
N GLY A 161 -11.45 -13.81 -5.49
CA GLY A 161 -12.78 -14.25 -5.89
C GLY A 161 -13.15 -13.83 -7.30
N ILE A 162 -12.89 -12.58 -7.68
CA ILE A 162 -13.09 -12.04 -9.04
C ILE A 162 -12.17 -12.76 -10.02
N LEU A 163 -10.87 -12.84 -9.70
CA LEU A 163 -9.87 -13.48 -10.55
C LEU A 163 -10.18 -14.96 -10.78
N GLY A 164 -10.65 -15.69 -9.75
CA GLY A 164 -11.08 -17.08 -9.86
C GLY A 164 -12.24 -17.28 -10.82
N ASN A 165 -13.13 -16.31 -10.99
CA ASN A 165 -14.16 -16.31 -12.01
C ASN A 165 -13.55 -16.09 -13.41
N MET A 166 -12.67 -15.11 -13.58
CA MET A 166 -12.01 -14.84 -14.84
C MET A 166 -11.16 -16.03 -15.33
N MET A 167 -10.49 -16.75 -14.42
CA MET A 167 -9.75 -17.98 -14.72
C MET A 167 -10.66 -19.04 -15.38
N VAL A 168 -11.91 -19.13 -14.96
CA VAL A 168 -12.88 -20.08 -15.56
C VAL A 168 -13.41 -19.54 -16.89
N GLU A 169 -13.60 -18.24 -17.04
CA GLU A 169 -14.15 -17.62 -18.26
C GLU A 169 -13.14 -17.55 -19.41
N CYS A 170 -11.89 -17.20 -19.13
CA CYS A 170 -10.90 -16.94 -20.17
C CYS A 170 -9.49 -17.48 -19.90
N GLY A 171 -9.25 -18.12 -18.75
CA GLY A 171 -7.91 -18.59 -18.35
C GLY A 171 -7.73 -20.12 -18.41
N GLY A 172 -8.69 -20.88 -18.90
CA GLY A 172 -8.60 -22.34 -18.91
C GLY A 172 -8.42 -22.94 -17.51
N ASN A 173 -8.97 -22.31 -16.47
CA ASN A 173 -8.82 -22.59 -15.05
C ASN A 173 -7.41 -22.32 -14.49
N THR A 174 -6.62 -21.45 -15.14
CA THR A 174 -5.29 -21.04 -14.74
C THR A 174 -5.19 -19.51 -14.67
N LEU A 175 -4.08 -18.98 -14.14
CA LEU A 175 -3.78 -17.54 -14.12
C LEU A 175 -3.38 -16.97 -15.50
N SER A 176 -3.24 -17.82 -16.52
CA SER A 176 -2.97 -17.41 -17.91
C SER A 176 -4.24 -16.87 -18.56
N LEU A 177 -4.66 -15.66 -18.19
CA LEU A 177 -5.88 -15.04 -18.68
C LEU A 177 -5.69 -14.50 -20.11
N GLU A 178 -6.62 -14.85 -21.01
CA GLU A 178 -6.68 -14.34 -22.38
C GLU A 178 -7.77 -13.24 -22.48
N SER A 179 -7.39 -11.99 -22.28
CA SER A 179 -8.33 -10.86 -22.24
C SER A 179 -9.01 -10.56 -23.59
N GLU A 180 -8.45 -11.01 -24.72
CA GLU A 180 -8.97 -10.73 -26.05
C GLU A 180 -9.70 -11.93 -26.68
N ILE A 181 -10.12 -12.91 -25.87
CA ILE A 181 -10.77 -14.13 -26.37
C ILE A 181 -12.26 -13.93 -26.59
N TYR A 182 -12.77 -14.50 -27.68
CA TYR A 182 -14.20 -14.67 -27.93
C TYR A 182 -14.60 -16.12 -27.73
N SER A 183 -15.73 -16.35 -27.04
CA SER A 183 -16.37 -17.66 -27.07
C SER A 183 -17.07 -17.91 -28.41
N SER A 184 -17.44 -19.17 -28.66
CA SER A 184 -18.23 -19.53 -29.83
C SER A 184 -19.62 -18.86 -29.85
N ALA A 185 -20.14 -18.41 -28.70
CA ALA A 185 -21.40 -17.68 -28.58
C ALA A 185 -21.23 -16.15 -28.73
N GLY A 186 -20.01 -15.65 -29.01
CA GLY A 186 -19.72 -14.24 -29.17
C GLY A 186 -19.53 -13.45 -27.88
N TYR A 187 -19.40 -14.14 -26.75
CA TYR A 187 -18.99 -13.51 -25.48
C TYR A 187 -17.50 -13.17 -25.53
N TYR A 188 -17.11 -12.07 -24.82
CA TYR A 188 -15.78 -11.50 -24.97
C TYR A 188 -15.10 -11.21 -23.63
N GLY A 189 -13.80 -11.47 -23.59
CA GLY A 189 -12.87 -10.93 -22.62
C GLY A 189 -12.89 -11.63 -21.26
N LEU A 190 -12.37 -10.94 -20.25
CA LEU A 190 -12.09 -11.43 -18.91
C LEU A 190 -13.30 -12.11 -18.22
N CYS A 191 -14.48 -11.52 -18.34
CA CYS A 191 -15.72 -12.03 -17.76
C CYS A 191 -16.69 -12.56 -18.83
N GLN A 192 -16.23 -12.82 -20.04
CA GLN A 192 -17.05 -13.30 -21.16
C GLN A 192 -18.36 -12.51 -21.31
N TRP A 193 -18.23 -11.17 -21.38
CA TRP A 193 -19.40 -10.27 -21.49
C TRP A 193 -20.19 -10.50 -22.78
N SER A 194 -21.50 -10.50 -22.65
CA SER A 194 -22.40 -10.60 -23.81
C SER A 194 -22.28 -9.39 -24.74
N ILE A 195 -22.77 -9.53 -25.98
CA ILE A 195 -22.74 -8.47 -27.00
C ILE A 195 -23.35 -7.15 -26.49
N GLY A 196 -24.42 -7.21 -25.68
CA GLY A 196 -25.06 -6.03 -25.11
C GLY A 196 -24.16 -5.28 -24.11
N TYR A 197 -23.37 -5.99 -23.33
CA TYR A 197 -22.38 -5.39 -22.43
C TYR A 197 -21.16 -4.85 -23.20
N GLN A 198 -20.67 -5.60 -24.20
CA GLN A 198 -19.56 -5.17 -25.06
C GLN A 198 -19.82 -3.84 -25.76
N ALA A 199 -21.07 -3.54 -26.13
CA ALA A 199 -21.45 -2.27 -26.75
C ALA A 199 -21.28 -1.04 -25.82
N ASN A 200 -21.18 -1.25 -24.50
CA ASN A 200 -21.02 -0.21 -23.50
C ASN A 200 -19.58 -0.09 -22.97
N MET A 201 -18.65 -0.87 -23.49
CA MET A 201 -17.23 -0.75 -23.15
C MET A 201 -16.60 0.40 -23.96
N SER A 202 -15.68 1.14 -23.35
CA SER A 202 -14.92 2.22 -23.99
C SER A 202 -13.98 1.70 -25.08
N GLY A 203 -13.45 0.46 -24.88
CA GLY A 203 -12.57 -0.27 -25.76
C GLY A 203 -12.65 -1.76 -25.47
N LYS A 204 -11.73 -2.54 -26.08
CA LYS A 204 -11.65 -4.00 -25.88
C LYS A 204 -10.31 -4.46 -25.30
N ASP A 205 -9.36 -3.53 -25.14
CA ASP A 205 -8.10 -3.80 -24.45
C ASP A 205 -8.31 -4.14 -22.99
N LEU A 206 -7.26 -4.58 -22.31
CA LEU A 206 -7.30 -5.02 -20.93
C LEU A 206 -7.74 -3.91 -19.98
N GLU A 207 -7.25 -2.68 -20.19
CA GLU A 207 -7.59 -1.51 -19.38
C GLU A 207 -9.09 -1.19 -19.47
N SER A 208 -9.63 -1.09 -20.70
CA SER A 208 -11.07 -0.85 -20.94
C SER A 208 -11.96 -1.91 -20.31
N GLN A 209 -11.51 -3.16 -20.27
CA GLN A 209 -12.25 -4.26 -19.62
C GLN A 209 -12.25 -4.12 -18.10
N CYS A 210 -11.10 -3.74 -17.49
CA CYS A 210 -11.01 -3.46 -16.06
C CYS A 210 -11.85 -2.24 -15.66
N GLU A 211 -11.80 -1.16 -16.43
CA GLU A 211 -12.68 0.01 -16.23
C GLU A 211 -14.15 -0.36 -16.31
N PHE A 212 -14.52 -1.17 -17.30
CA PHE A 212 -15.90 -1.61 -17.45
C PHE A 212 -16.37 -2.44 -16.25
N LEU A 213 -15.53 -3.35 -15.76
CA LEU A 213 -15.81 -4.10 -14.53
C LEU A 213 -16.02 -3.12 -13.35
N ALA A 214 -15.09 -2.20 -13.11
CA ALA A 214 -15.16 -1.23 -12.04
C ALA A 214 -16.45 -0.39 -12.09
N ASN A 215 -16.83 0.06 -13.28
CA ASN A 215 -18.02 0.88 -13.50
C ASN A 215 -19.34 0.11 -13.37
N THR A 216 -19.31 -1.22 -13.50
CA THR A 216 -20.54 -2.05 -13.51
C THR A 216 -20.72 -2.87 -12.25
N ILE A 217 -19.67 -3.26 -11.55
CA ILE A 217 -19.70 -4.24 -10.46
C ILE A 217 -20.66 -3.82 -9.34
N ALA A 218 -20.63 -2.55 -8.92
CA ALA A 218 -21.50 -2.05 -7.84
C ALA A 218 -22.96 -2.13 -8.23
N ARG A 219 -23.32 -1.72 -9.46
CA ARG A 219 -24.68 -1.79 -9.98
C ARG A 219 -25.17 -3.23 -10.06
N GLU A 220 -24.38 -4.12 -10.62
CA GLU A 220 -24.76 -5.54 -10.80
C GLU A 220 -24.95 -6.22 -9.43
N LEU A 221 -24.07 -6.02 -8.48
CA LEU A 221 -24.16 -6.60 -7.14
C LEU A 221 -25.34 -6.00 -6.34
N ASN A 222 -25.61 -4.71 -6.45
CA ASN A 222 -26.79 -4.11 -5.82
C ASN A 222 -28.11 -4.60 -6.42
N THR A 223 -28.11 -4.91 -7.71
CA THR A 223 -29.31 -5.40 -8.42
C THR A 223 -29.52 -6.90 -8.19
N TYR A 224 -28.46 -7.70 -8.31
CA TYR A 224 -28.53 -9.17 -8.36
C TYR A 224 -27.89 -9.87 -7.16
N GLY A 225 -27.38 -9.14 -6.16
CA GLY A 225 -26.78 -9.72 -4.96
C GLY A 225 -27.71 -10.68 -4.22
N HIS A 226 -29.03 -10.46 -4.31
CA HIS A 226 -30.05 -11.36 -3.76
C HIS A 226 -29.98 -12.79 -4.34
N LEU A 227 -29.38 -12.99 -5.52
CA LEU A 227 -29.15 -14.31 -6.10
C LEU A 227 -28.09 -15.11 -5.35
N TYR A 228 -27.18 -14.41 -4.68
CA TYR A 228 -26.22 -15.03 -3.77
C TYR A 228 -26.82 -15.25 -2.37
N LYS A 229 -27.30 -14.15 -1.75
CA LYS A 229 -27.91 -14.18 -0.42
C LYS A 229 -28.89 -13.03 -0.28
N ARG A 230 -30.01 -13.25 0.42
CA ARG A 230 -31.00 -12.20 0.68
C ARG A 230 -30.35 -11.00 1.40
N GLY A 231 -30.55 -9.82 0.85
CA GLY A 231 -30.00 -8.56 1.38
C GLY A 231 -28.50 -8.35 1.11
N PHE A 232 -27.91 -9.19 0.25
CA PHE A 232 -26.52 -9.02 -0.16
C PHE A 232 -26.42 -7.95 -1.26
N ASP A 233 -25.44 -7.06 -1.14
CA ASP A 233 -25.18 -5.94 -2.01
C ASP A 233 -23.67 -5.75 -2.25
N TYR A 234 -23.29 -4.67 -2.94
CA TYR A 234 -21.88 -4.34 -3.20
C TYR A 234 -21.08 -4.12 -1.90
N SER A 235 -21.63 -3.43 -0.90
CA SER A 235 -20.96 -3.22 0.38
C SER A 235 -20.68 -4.55 1.11
N SER A 236 -21.67 -5.45 1.09
CA SER A 236 -21.51 -6.80 1.63
C SER A 236 -20.44 -7.60 0.88
N PHE A 237 -20.36 -7.43 -0.45
CA PHE A 237 -19.32 -8.06 -1.27
C PHE A 237 -17.93 -7.57 -0.92
N MET A 238 -17.74 -6.25 -0.84
CA MET A 238 -16.47 -5.61 -0.49
C MET A 238 -15.94 -5.99 0.90
N SER A 239 -16.85 -6.38 1.82
CA SER A 239 -16.49 -6.80 3.18
C SER A 239 -16.16 -8.30 3.31
N LEU A 240 -16.18 -9.06 2.23
CA LEU A 240 -15.87 -10.48 2.28
C LEU A 240 -14.37 -10.71 2.56
N THR A 241 -14.11 -11.64 3.48
CA THR A 241 -12.75 -12.04 3.92
C THR A 241 -12.36 -13.46 3.49
N ASN A 242 -13.24 -14.12 2.74
CA ASN A 242 -13.00 -15.49 2.23
C ASN A 242 -13.13 -15.51 0.71
N GLU A 243 -12.07 -15.92 0.04
CA GLU A 243 -11.96 -15.93 -1.42
C GLU A 243 -12.99 -16.85 -2.12
N LYS A 244 -13.37 -17.96 -1.47
CA LYS A 244 -14.37 -18.89 -2.02
C LYS A 244 -15.77 -18.32 -1.96
N GLU A 245 -16.08 -17.59 -0.89
CA GLU A 245 -17.35 -16.89 -0.75
C GLU A 245 -17.41 -15.71 -1.74
N ALA A 246 -16.32 -14.95 -1.91
CA ALA A 246 -16.22 -13.89 -2.90
C ALA A 246 -16.40 -14.43 -4.33
N ALA A 247 -15.75 -15.56 -4.66
CA ALA A 247 -15.93 -16.20 -5.96
C ALA A 247 -17.39 -16.63 -6.20
N LEU A 248 -18.03 -17.21 -5.20
CA LEU A 248 -19.43 -17.64 -5.32
C LEU A 248 -20.39 -16.46 -5.43
N ALA A 249 -20.17 -15.39 -4.67
CA ALA A 249 -20.97 -14.18 -4.72
C ALA A 249 -20.88 -13.52 -6.11
N PHE A 250 -19.64 -13.36 -6.63
CA PHE A 250 -19.41 -12.81 -7.97
C PHE A 250 -20.04 -13.70 -9.06
N ALA A 251 -19.84 -15.01 -9.00
CA ALA A 251 -20.43 -15.97 -9.94
C ALA A 251 -21.96 -15.88 -10.03
N ARG A 252 -22.64 -15.69 -8.88
CA ARG A 252 -24.09 -15.66 -8.82
C ARG A 252 -24.69 -14.30 -9.13
N ALA A 253 -24.06 -13.23 -8.70
CA ALA A 253 -24.61 -11.88 -8.78
C ALA A 253 -24.10 -11.10 -10.00
N TYR A 254 -22.82 -11.22 -10.34
CA TYR A 254 -22.22 -10.53 -11.48
C TYR A 254 -22.30 -11.37 -12.76
N GLU A 255 -21.68 -12.57 -12.76
CA GLU A 255 -21.64 -13.45 -13.92
C GLU A 255 -23.00 -14.10 -14.23
N ARG A 256 -23.79 -14.37 -13.19
CA ARG A 256 -25.08 -15.07 -13.27
C ARG A 256 -24.99 -16.43 -13.99
N CYS A 257 -23.86 -17.09 -13.79
CA CYS A 257 -23.54 -18.37 -14.42
C CYS A 257 -24.23 -19.56 -13.74
N GLY A 258 -24.25 -20.70 -14.44
CA GLY A 258 -24.83 -21.92 -13.92
C GLY A 258 -24.04 -22.54 -12.76
N PHE A 259 -24.74 -23.25 -11.86
CA PHE A 259 -24.18 -23.82 -10.64
C PHE A 259 -23.07 -24.88 -10.86
N PHE A 260 -23.01 -25.49 -12.04
CA PHE A 260 -22.00 -26.48 -12.38
C PHE A 260 -20.55 -25.96 -12.31
N SER A 261 -20.35 -24.67 -12.52
CA SER A 261 -19.02 -24.03 -12.46
C SER A 261 -18.60 -23.51 -11.08
N TYR A 262 -19.50 -23.50 -10.08
CA TYR A 262 -19.22 -22.88 -8.77
C TYR A 262 -18.03 -23.51 -8.03
N GLY A 263 -17.92 -24.85 -8.08
CA GLY A 263 -16.81 -25.57 -7.47
C GLY A 263 -15.48 -25.17 -8.08
N MET A 264 -15.42 -25.07 -9.41
CA MET A 264 -14.21 -24.67 -10.14
C MET A 264 -13.82 -23.22 -9.84
N ARG A 265 -14.77 -22.29 -9.84
CA ARG A 265 -14.51 -20.86 -9.54
C ARG A 265 -13.96 -20.67 -8.14
N ARG A 266 -14.47 -21.42 -7.15
CA ARG A 266 -13.94 -21.41 -5.78
C ARG A 266 -12.53 -21.99 -5.70
N ALA A 267 -12.24 -23.06 -6.43
CA ALA A 267 -10.90 -23.65 -6.50
C ALA A 267 -9.90 -22.69 -7.18
N CYS A 268 -10.30 -22.07 -8.29
CA CYS A 268 -9.51 -21.04 -8.97
C CYS A 268 -9.25 -19.82 -8.09
N ALA A 269 -10.24 -19.37 -7.30
CA ALA A 269 -10.06 -18.29 -6.34
C ALA A 269 -9.00 -18.62 -5.26
N THR A 270 -9.02 -19.86 -4.75
CA THR A 270 -7.96 -20.31 -3.82
C THR A 270 -6.59 -20.34 -4.50
N THR A 271 -6.51 -20.76 -5.76
CA THR A 271 -5.26 -20.71 -6.53
C THR A 271 -4.75 -19.28 -6.68
N ALA A 272 -5.63 -18.34 -7.04
CA ALA A 272 -5.27 -16.92 -7.15
C ALA A 272 -4.84 -16.35 -5.81
N TYR A 273 -5.57 -16.62 -4.73
CA TYR A 273 -5.24 -16.16 -3.38
C TYR A 273 -3.84 -16.64 -2.95
N ASN A 274 -3.58 -17.94 -3.09
CA ASN A 274 -2.28 -18.53 -2.72
C ASN A 274 -1.12 -17.98 -3.55
N TYR A 275 -1.36 -17.63 -4.82
CA TYR A 275 -0.31 -17.08 -5.67
C TYR A 275 0.02 -15.62 -5.34
N PHE A 276 -0.99 -14.80 -5.06
CA PHE A 276 -0.78 -13.37 -4.83
C PHE A 276 -0.55 -13.00 -3.35
N CYS A 277 -0.96 -13.85 -2.39
CA CYS A 277 -0.86 -13.56 -0.96
C CYS A 277 0.00 -14.56 -0.18
N GLY A 278 0.49 -15.64 -0.86
CA GLY A 278 1.26 -16.73 -0.25
C GLY A 278 2.79 -16.51 -0.32
#